data_ff5084169e0ef3d03301560d30edfbdb
#
_entry.id   ff5084169e0ef3d03301560d30edfbdb
#
_cell.length_a   1.000
_cell.length_b   1.000
_cell.length_c   1.000
_cell.angle_alpha   90.00
_cell.angle_beta   90.00
_cell.angle_gamma   90.00
#
_symmetry.space_group_name_H-M   'P 1'
#
loop_
_entity.id
_entity.type
_entity.pdbx_description
1 polymer ?
#
loop_
_entity_poly.entity_id
_entity_poly.type
_entity_poly.pdbx_seq_one_letter_code
_entity_poly.pdbx_strand_id
1 'polypeptide(L)'
;MKAIVKYAAEPGNMEIREVPEPSAGPGQIKIKVVAAGICGSDLHIYDSDIAIPVRPPVTVGHEFSGVITEIGEGVEGFEVGQRVVSETAYAYCGTCEACREGWYNLCPERKTLGYWYNGIFTNYTVVPAGRVHLIPEGVSDIAAAMTEPLACVCHAVFDLTKISPTDIVLVSGPGPIGLMTMQVVKAHGATVIVSGTNVDTERLALAKELGADYTCNIQEESLEDLVKTLTKGKGVDVAL
;
A
#
# COMPACT_ATOMS: atom_id res chain seq x y z
N MET A 1 -19.04 -15.72 8.48
CA MET A 1 -17.57 -15.71 8.57
C MET A 1 -17.11 -14.58 9.48
N LYS A 2 -15.93 -14.72 10.12
CA LYS A 2 -15.38 -13.66 10.97
C LYS A 2 -14.79 -12.51 10.13
N ALA A 3 -14.98 -11.27 10.60
CA ALA A 3 -14.39 -10.08 10.02
C ALA A 3 -14.03 -9.06 11.12
N ILE A 4 -13.03 -8.23 10.88
CA ILE A 4 -12.76 -7.05 11.72
C ILE A 4 -13.62 -5.91 11.16
N VAL A 5 -14.54 -5.43 11.98
CA VAL A 5 -15.56 -4.46 11.57
C VAL A 5 -15.45 -3.18 12.39
N LYS A 6 -15.27 -2.05 11.73
CA LYS A 6 -15.55 -0.72 12.30
C LYS A 6 -17.05 -0.54 12.28
N TYR A 7 -17.71 -0.60 13.45
CA TYR A 7 -19.16 -0.67 13.54
C TYR A 7 -19.84 0.68 13.85
N ALA A 8 -19.08 1.66 14.33
CA ALA A 8 -19.56 3.01 14.57
C ALA A 8 -18.43 4.04 14.34
N ALA A 9 -18.77 5.32 14.25
CA ALA A 9 -17.85 6.37 13.83
C ALA A 9 -16.86 6.82 14.93
N GLU A 10 -17.20 6.62 16.20
CA GLU A 10 -16.38 7.06 17.32
C GLU A 10 -15.10 6.20 17.45
N PRO A 11 -14.05 6.71 18.13
CA PRO A 11 -12.82 5.97 18.38
C PRO A 11 -13.04 4.60 19.05
N GLY A 12 -12.20 3.62 18.70
CA GLY A 12 -12.19 2.30 19.31
C GLY A 12 -13.33 1.37 18.88
N ASN A 13 -14.36 1.82 18.16
CA ASN A 13 -15.51 1.04 17.76
C ASN A 13 -15.17 0.06 16.62
N MET A 14 -14.24 -0.85 16.88
CA MET A 14 -13.78 -1.89 15.97
C MET A 14 -13.66 -3.22 16.72
N GLU A 15 -14.28 -4.27 16.19
CA GLU A 15 -14.26 -5.59 16.81
C GLU A 15 -14.41 -6.72 15.78
N ILE A 16 -14.10 -7.94 16.20
CA ILE A 16 -14.36 -9.15 15.40
C ILE A 16 -15.86 -9.47 15.48
N ARG A 17 -16.53 -9.49 14.32
CA ARG A 17 -17.94 -9.87 14.17
C ARG A 17 -18.13 -11.03 13.21
N GLU A 18 -19.21 -11.75 13.39
CA GLU A 18 -19.73 -12.64 12.37
C GLU A 18 -20.48 -11.81 11.32
N VAL A 19 -20.06 -11.98 10.07
CA VAL A 19 -20.69 -11.33 8.90
C VAL A 19 -21.09 -12.39 7.88
N PRO A 20 -22.10 -12.13 7.03
CA PRO A 20 -22.43 -13.03 5.94
C PRO A 20 -21.26 -13.14 4.95
N GLU A 21 -21.08 -14.33 4.38
CA GLU A 21 -20.15 -14.52 3.28
C GLU A 21 -20.70 -13.85 2.02
N PRO A 22 -19.93 -12.99 1.32
CA PRO A 22 -20.42 -12.31 0.13
C PRO A 22 -20.43 -13.25 -1.08
N SER A 23 -21.27 -12.95 -2.07
CA SER A 23 -21.27 -13.55 -3.41
C SER A 23 -20.91 -12.50 -4.45
N ALA A 24 -20.26 -12.92 -5.55
CA ALA A 24 -19.93 -12.03 -6.65
C ALA A 24 -21.21 -11.63 -7.42
N GLY A 25 -21.50 -10.34 -7.50
CA GLY A 25 -22.51 -9.79 -8.39
C GLY A 25 -21.99 -9.59 -9.82
N PRO A 26 -22.84 -9.11 -10.75
CA PRO A 26 -22.42 -8.79 -12.10
C PRO A 26 -21.20 -7.84 -12.13
N GLY A 27 -20.18 -8.17 -12.94
CA GLY A 27 -18.95 -7.39 -13.06
C GLY A 27 -17.99 -7.50 -11.88
N GLN A 28 -18.23 -8.41 -10.92
CA GLN A 28 -17.43 -8.56 -9.71
C GLN A 28 -16.73 -9.91 -9.63
N ILE A 29 -15.69 -9.96 -8.83
CA ILE A 29 -14.93 -11.17 -8.50
C ILE A 29 -14.91 -11.34 -6.99
N LYS A 30 -15.22 -12.57 -6.52
CA LYS A 30 -15.04 -12.98 -5.13
C LYS A 30 -13.66 -13.59 -4.95
N ILE A 31 -12.96 -13.11 -3.95
CA ILE A 31 -11.59 -13.51 -3.66
C ILE A 31 -11.50 -14.05 -2.24
N LYS A 32 -10.92 -15.24 -2.10
CA LYS A 32 -10.48 -15.77 -0.80
C LYS A 32 -9.16 -15.07 -0.44
N VAL A 33 -9.13 -14.34 0.65
CA VAL A 33 -7.94 -13.67 1.16
C VAL A 33 -6.92 -14.71 1.64
N VAL A 34 -5.67 -14.59 1.20
CA VAL A 34 -4.57 -15.48 1.56
C VAL A 34 -3.56 -14.77 2.46
N ALA A 35 -3.18 -13.54 2.12
CA ALA A 35 -2.33 -12.70 2.94
C ALA A 35 -2.87 -11.27 2.95
N ALA A 36 -2.67 -10.57 4.07
CA ALA A 36 -3.14 -9.20 4.27
C ALA A 36 -2.08 -8.36 4.98
N GLY A 37 -1.90 -7.12 4.54
CA GLY A 37 -1.12 -6.10 5.23
C GLY A 37 -1.98 -5.29 6.20
N ILE A 38 -1.35 -4.72 7.20
CA ILE A 38 -1.96 -3.74 8.11
C ILE A 38 -1.33 -2.39 7.81
N CYS A 39 -2.13 -1.47 7.27
CA CYS A 39 -1.70 -0.12 6.97
C CYS A 39 -1.79 0.78 8.22
N GLY A 40 -0.97 1.81 8.29
CA GLY A 40 -1.11 2.85 9.32
C GLY A 40 -2.50 3.50 9.33
N SER A 41 -3.14 3.58 8.16
CA SER A 41 -4.51 4.09 8.04
C SER A 41 -5.56 3.21 8.74
N ASP A 42 -5.33 1.91 8.94
CA ASP A 42 -6.23 1.05 9.71
C ASP A 42 -6.24 1.45 11.20
N LEU A 43 -5.09 1.92 11.72
CA LEU A 43 -4.98 2.49 13.07
C LEU A 43 -5.73 3.83 13.17
N HIS A 44 -5.58 4.69 12.15
CA HIS A 44 -6.32 5.95 12.06
C HIS A 44 -7.84 5.73 11.90
N ILE A 45 -8.27 4.64 11.25
CA ILE A 45 -9.70 4.23 11.23
C ILE A 45 -10.14 3.81 12.63
N TYR A 46 -9.30 3.08 13.38
CA TYR A 46 -9.59 2.71 14.77
C TYR A 46 -9.76 3.95 15.65
N ASP A 47 -8.85 4.89 15.56
CA ASP A 47 -8.85 6.15 16.35
C ASP A 47 -9.85 7.19 15.80
N SER A 48 -10.44 6.96 14.62
CA SER A 48 -11.40 7.87 13.98
C SER A 48 -10.84 9.27 13.69
N ASP A 49 -9.55 9.37 13.43
CA ASP A 49 -8.81 10.61 13.12
C ASP A 49 -8.32 10.67 11.66
N ILE A 50 -8.82 9.75 10.79
CA ILE A 50 -8.50 9.72 9.38
C ILE A 50 -9.30 10.75 8.57
N ALA A 51 -8.63 11.44 7.64
CA ALA A 51 -9.27 12.44 6.78
C ALA A 51 -10.16 11.83 5.68
N ILE A 52 -9.91 10.57 5.29
CA ILE A 52 -10.71 9.88 4.27
C ILE A 52 -12.02 9.40 4.90
N PRO A 53 -13.20 9.64 4.27
CA PRO A 53 -14.48 9.21 4.85
C PRO A 53 -14.56 7.69 5.03
N VAL A 54 -14.88 7.27 6.25
CA VAL A 54 -15.21 5.88 6.60
C VAL A 54 -16.70 5.75 6.78
N ARG A 55 -17.32 4.68 6.28
CA ARG A 55 -18.76 4.43 6.36
C ARG A 55 -19.07 3.20 7.21
N PRO A 56 -19.14 3.33 8.55
CA PRO A 56 -19.57 2.22 9.40
C PRO A 56 -21.04 1.82 9.18
N PRO A 57 -21.42 0.52 9.36
CA PRO A 57 -20.51 -0.58 9.62
C PRO A 57 -19.75 -1.03 8.37
N VAL A 58 -18.43 -1.24 8.47
CA VAL A 58 -17.59 -1.67 7.36
C VAL A 58 -16.51 -2.63 7.84
N THR A 59 -16.26 -3.71 7.09
CA THR A 59 -15.05 -4.53 7.26
C THR A 59 -13.85 -3.72 6.80
N VAL A 60 -12.81 -3.62 7.62
CA VAL A 60 -11.62 -2.81 7.32
C VAL A 60 -10.54 -3.63 6.59
N GLY A 61 -9.40 -2.98 6.25
CA GLY A 61 -8.27 -3.56 5.54
C GLY A 61 -8.39 -3.43 4.01
N HIS A 62 -7.25 -3.21 3.34
CA HIS A 62 -7.22 -2.91 1.91
C HIS A 62 -5.94 -3.38 1.19
N GLU A 63 -4.95 -3.91 1.89
CA GLU A 63 -3.70 -4.45 1.35
C GLU A 63 -3.75 -5.98 1.39
N PHE A 64 -3.82 -6.66 0.24
CA PHE A 64 -3.96 -8.12 0.27
C PHE A 64 -3.54 -8.82 -1.01
N SER A 65 -3.36 -10.12 -0.90
CA SER A 65 -3.37 -11.08 -1.99
C SER A 65 -4.42 -12.16 -1.72
N GLY A 66 -4.90 -12.80 -2.77
CA GLY A 66 -5.89 -13.84 -2.63
C GLY A 66 -6.04 -14.71 -3.87
N VAL A 67 -7.03 -15.59 -3.81
CA VAL A 67 -7.36 -16.53 -4.89
C VAL A 67 -8.82 -16.33 -5.29
N ILE A 68 -9.08 -16.26 -6.59
CA ILE A 68 -10.45 -16.16 -7.15
C ILE A 68 -11.22 -17.42 -6.80
N THR A 69 -12.42 -17.25 -6.20
CA THR A 69 -13.34 -18.36 -5.85
C THR A 69 -14.67 -18.30 -6.56
N GLU A 70 -15.07 -17.12 -7.04
CA GLU A 70 -16.33 -16.93 -7.77
C GLU A 70 -16.16 -15.75 -8.74
N ILE A 71 -16.76 -15.89 -9.93
CA ILE A 71 -16.70 -14.88 -11.00
C ILE A 71 -18.15 -14.51 -11.32
N GLY A 72 -18.48 -13.23 -11.21
CA GLY A 72 -19.81 -12.69 -11.50
C GLY A 72 -20.10 -12.61 -13.00
N GLU A 73 -21.37 -12.45 -13.32
CA GLU A 73 -21.84 -12.32 -14.70
C GLU A 73 -21.16 -11.16 -15.44
N GLY A 74 -20.78 -11.38 -16.70
CA GLY A 74 -20.17 -10.38 -17.57
C GLY A 74 -18.68 -10.13 -17.32
N VAL A 75 -18.03 -10.87 -16.42
CA VAL A 75 -16.59 -10.80 -16.22
C VAL A 75 -15.88 -11.74 -17.18
N GLU A 76 -14.90 -11.21 -17.91
CA GLU A 76 -14.06 -11.95 -18.84
C GLU A 76 -12.56 -11.83 -18.45
N GLY A 77 -11.73 -12.77 -18.91
CA GLY A 77 -10.28 -12.73 -18.74
C GLY A 77 -9.78 -13.25 -17.40
N PHE A 78 -10.64 -13.80 -16.55
CA PHE A 78 -10.28 -14.42 -15.27
C PHE A 78 -10.80 -15.84 -15.13
N GLU A 79 -10.14 -16.64 -14.31
CA GLU A 79 -10.51 -18.02 -13.99
C GLU A 79 -10.49 -18.25 -12.47
N VAL A 80 -11.39 -19.10 -11.97
CA VAL A 80 -11.36 -19.55 -10.58
C VAL A 80 -10.05 -20.29 -10.31
N GLY A 81 -9.44 -20.00 -9.17
CA GLY A 81 -8.13 -20.54 -8.78
C GLY A 81 -6.94 -19.63 -9.10
N GLN A 82 -7.11 -18.59 -9.92
CA GLN A 82 -6.05 -17.62 -10.18
C GLN A 82 -5.71 -16.79 -8.94
N ARG A 83 -4.41 -16.51 -8.76
CA ARG A 83 -3.88 -15.66 -7.69
C ARG A 83 -3.92 -14.21 -8.10
N VAL A 84 -4.45 -13.36 -7.24
CA VAL A 84 -4.74 -11.96 -7.57
C VAL A 84 -4.47 -11.00 -6.42
N VAL A 85 -4.27 -9.73 -6.78
CA VAL A 85 -4.35 -8.54 -5.92
C VAL A 85 -5.44 -7.62 -6.47
N SER A 86 -5.83 -6.59 -5.72
CA SER A 86 -6.80 -5.60 -6.19
C SER A 86 -6.38 -4.20 -5.81
N GLU A 87 -6.72 -3.25 -6.68
CA GLU A 87 -6.67 -1.83 -6.35
C GLU A 87 -7.71 -1.48 -5.29
N THR A 88 -7.45 -0.41 -4.55
CA THR A 88 -8.31 0.09 -3.47
C THR A 88 -9.43 1.01 -3.93
N ALA A 89 -9.33 1.61 -5.13
CA ALA A 89 -10.36 2.48 -5.71
C ALA A 89 -11.58 1.67 -6.18
N TYR A 90 -12.42 1.21 -5.24
CA TYR A 90 -13.56 0.34 -5.51
C TYR A 90 -14.58 1.01 -6.47
N ALA A 91 -14.90 2.30 -6.23
CA ALA A 91 -15.77 3.08 -7.09
C ALA A 91 -15.26 4.52 -7.23
N TYR A 92 -15.56 5.15 -8.37
CA TYR A 92 -15.23 6.53 -8.72
C TYR A 92 -16.26 7.06 -9.73
N CYS A 93 -16.35 8.38 -9.95
CA CYS A 93 -17.40 8.96 -10.77
C CYS A 93 -17.26 8.72 -12.28
N GLY A 94 -16.03 8.51 -12.79
CA GLY A 94 -15.74 8.32 -14.22
C GLY A 94 -15.86 9.58 -15.09
N THR A 95 -16.28 10.72 -14.55
CA THR A 95 -16.61 11.93 -15.33
C THR A 95 -15.83 13.19 -14.95
N CYS A 96 -15.23 13.25 -13.76
CA CYS A 96 -14.39 14.38 -13.37
C CYS A 96 -13.07 14.42 -14.17
N GLU A 97 -12.37 15.54 -14.11
CA GLU A 97 -11.10 15.74 -14.81
C GLU A 97 -10.10 14.62 -14.51
N ALA A 98 -9.85 14.34 -13.24
CA ALA A 98 -8.93 13.27 -12.82
C ALA A 98 -9.33 11.90 -13.43
N CYS A 99 -10.62 11.55 -13.43
CA CYS A 99 -11.06 10.29 -14.04
C CYS A 99 -10.85 10.24 -15.55
N ARG A 100 -11.07 11.35 -16.26
CA ARG A 100 -10.87 11.44 -17.73
C ARG A 100 -9.39 11.32 -18.12
N GLU A 101 -8.50 11.76 -17.24
CA GLU A 101 -7.05 11.66 -17.41
C GLU A 101 -6.47 10.31 -16.93
N GLY A 102 -7.32 9.41 -16.39
CA GLY A 102 -6.88 8.11 -15.85
C GLY A 102 -6.48 8.12 -14.38
N TRP A 103 -6.51 9.29 -13.72
CA TRP A 103 -6.16 9.46 -12.30
C TRP A 103 -7.37 9.24 -11.39
N TYR A 104 -8.11 8.14 -11.59
CA TYR A 104 -9.32 7.85 -10.78
C TYR A 104 -9.03 7.66 -9.29
N ASN A 105 -7.79 7.38 -8.91
CA ASN A 105 -7.31 7.39 -7.53
C ASN A 105 -7.40 8.80 -6.89
N LEU A 106 -7.40 9.88 -7.69
CA LEU A 106 -7.58 11.26 -7.27
C LEU A 106 -9.03 11.75 -7.41
N CYS A 107 -9.96 10.88 -7.80
CA CYS A 107 -11.38 11.25 -7.93
C CYS A 107 -11.95 11.72 -6.58
N PRO A 108 -12.58 12.92 -6.50
CA PRO A 108 -13.16 13.41 -5.25
C PRO A 108 -14.34 12.55 -4.75
N GLU A 109 -14.98 11.78 -5.65
CA GLU A 109 -16.05 10.84 -5.31
C GLU A 109 -15.53 9.40 -5.16
N ARG A 110 -14.22 9.20 -5.05
CA ARG A 110 -13.64 7.87 -4.84
C ARG A 110 -14.17 7.24 -3.57
N LYS A 111 -14.57 5.98 -3.67
CA LYS A 111 -14.98 5.15 -2.55
C LYS A 111 -14.02 3.98 -2.44
N THR A 112 -13.38 3.85 -1.29
CA THR A 112 -12.25 2.95 -1.08
C THR A 112 -12.71 1.65 -0.42
N LEU A 113 -12.07 0.54 -0.80
CA LEU A 113 -12.15 -0.76 -0.15
C LEU A 113 -11.63 -0.63 1.29
N GLY A 114 -12.32 -1.21 2.26
CA GLY A 114 -11.96 -1.12 3.66
C GLY A 114 -12.39 0.16 4.39
N TYR A 115 -12.93 1.15 3.67
CA TYR A 115 -13.41 2.44 4.20
C TYR A 115 -14.89 2.66 3.94
N TRP A 116 -15.28 2.51 2.70
CA TRP A 116 -16.66 2.71 2.24
C TRP A 116 -17.34 1.40 1.84
N TYR A 117 -16.60 0.51 1.21
CA TYR A 117 -16.96 -0.86 0.90
C TYR A 117 -16.21 -1.82 1.80
N ASN A 118 -16.82 -2.98 2.08
CA ASN A 118 -16.19 -4.00 2.93
C ASN A 118 -14.84 -4.41 2.39
N GLY A 119 -13.82 -4.34 3.26
CA GLY A 119 -12.43 -4.63 2.99
C GLY A 119 -12.07 -6.10 3.18
N ILE A 120 -10.83 -6.33 3.59
CA ILE A 120 -10.17 -7.64 3.46
C ILE A 120 -9.77 -8.29 4.79
N PHE A 121 -10.00 -7.66 5.95
CA PHE A 121 -9.77 -8.36 7.21
C PHE A 121 -10.91 -9.33 7.51
N THR A 122 -11.04 -10.33 6.62
CA THR A 122 -12.04 -11.39 6.60
C THR A 122 -11.55 -12.52 5.68
N ASN A 123 -12.31 -13.63 5.61
CA ASN A 123 -11.93 -14.76 4.74
C ASN A 123 -12.17 -14.49 3.25
N TYR A 124 -13.21 -13.74 2.92
CA TYR A 124 -13.61 -13.47 1.53
C TYR A 124 -14.00 -12.00 1.35
N THR A 125 -13.57 -11.43 0.24
CA THR A 125 -13.98 -10.11 -0.22
C THR A 125 -14.51 -10.18 -1.65
N VAL A 126 -15.27 -9.16 -2.06
CA VAL A 126 -15.77 -9.01 -3.44
C VAL A 126 -15.34 -7.66 -3.95
N VAL A 127 -14.75 -7.63 -5.14
CA VAL A 127 -14.24 -6.42 -5.78
C VAL A 127 -14.67 -6.34 -7.25
N PRO A 128 -14.76 -5.15 -7.85
CA PRO A 128 -14.99 -5.01 -9.29
C PRO A 128 -13.85 -5.67 -10.10
N ALA A 129 -14.18 -6.44 -11.12
CA ALA A 129 -13.19 -7.16 -11.94
C ALA A 129 -12.14 -6.23 -12.56
N GLY A 130 -12.51 -5.00 -12.95
CA GLY A 130 -11.59 -4.01 -13.49
C GLY A 130 -10.57 -3.45 -12.47
N ARG A 131 -10.59 -3.90 -11.22
CA ARG A 131 -9.62 -3.56 -10.16
C ARG A 131 -8.67 -4.70 -9.83
N VAL A 132 -8.87 -5.87 -10.45
CA VAL A 132 -8.15 -7.11 -10.15
C VAL A 132 -6.95 -7.28 -11.09
N HIS A 133 -5.81 -7.65 -10.53
CA HIS A 133 -4.59 -7.92 -11.27
C HIS A 133 -4.06 -9.30 -10.91
N LEU A 134 -3.61 -10.06 -11.92
CA LEU A 134 -2.99 -11.36 -11.73
C LEU A 134 -1.63 -11.23 -11.07
N ILE A 135 -1.35 -12.09 -10.10
CA ILE A 135 -0.02 -12.18 -9.48
C ILE A 135 0.91 -12.95 -10.44
N PRO A 136 2.06 -12.37 -10.82
CA PRO A 136 3.03 -13.06 -11.68
C PRO A 136 3.55 -14.36 -11.05
N GLU A 137 3.95 -15.30 -11.90
CA GLU A 137 4.63 -16.51 -11.46
C GLU A 137 5.92 -16.15 -10.71
N GLY A 138 6.24 -16.90 -9.65
CA GLY A 138 7.41 -16.66 -8.81
C GLY A 138 7.21 -15.63 -7.68
N VAL A 139 6.14 -14.81 -7.70
CA VAL A 139 5.82 -13.90 -6.59
C VAL A 139 5.01 -14.64 -5.53
N SER A 140 5.46 -14.62 -4.27
CA SER A 140 4.74 -15.22 -3.15
C SER A 140 3.47 -14.43 -2.78
N ASP A 141 2.50 -15.06 -2.11
CA ASP A 141 1.28 -14.36 -1.66
C ASP A 141 1.60 -13.25 -0.65
N ILE A 142 2.59 -13.46 0.23
CA ILE A 142 3.03 -12.44 1.19
C ILE A 142 3.61 -11.22 0.46
N ALA A 143 4.50 -11.44 -0.51
CA ALA A 143 5.05 -10.34 -1.31
C ALA A 143 3.96 -9.64 -2.13
N ALA A 144 3.02 -10.39 -2.70
CA ALA A 144 1.91 -9.85 -3.46
C ALA A 144 0.95 -9.00 -2.60
N ALA A 145 0.75 -9.34 -1.32
CA ALA A 145 -0.05 -8.53 -0.40
C ALA A 145 0.52 -7.11 -0.20
N MET A 146 1.82 -6.91 -0.46
CA MET A 146 2.49 -5.61 -0.39
C MET A 146 2.37 -4.78 -1.69
N THR A 147 1.64 -5.27 -2.70
CA THR A 147 1.52 -4.57 -4.00
C THR A 147 0.86 -3.20 -3.85
N GLU A 148 -0.13 -3.06 -2.97
CA GLU A 148 -0.82 -1.78 -2.76
C GLU A 148 0.14 -0.71 -2.22
N PRO A 149 0.82 -0.88 -1.07
CA PRO A 149 1.78 0.11 -0.60
C PRO A 149 2.98 0.29 -1.54
N LEU A 150 3.42 -0.76 -2.23
CA LEU A 150 4.48 -0.67 -3.24
C LEU A 150 4.05 0.18 -4.43
N ALA A 151 2.77 0.12 -4.85
CA ALA A 151 2.24 0.97 -5.92
C ALA A 151 2.31 2.46 -5.55
N CYS A 152 2.04 2.82 -4.29
CA CYS A 152 2.22 4.18 -3.79
C CYS A 152 3.68 4.64 -3.91
N VAL A 153 4.62 3.78 -3.54
CA VAL A 153 6.05 4.05 -3.67
C VAL A 153 6.47 4.20 -5.14
N CYS A 154 6.03 3.29 -6.02
CA CYS A 154 6.35 3.36 -7.44
C CYS A 154 5.82 4.66 -8.06
N HIS A 155 4.60 5.06 -7.71
CA HIS A 155 4.03 6.34 -8.17
C HIS A 155 4.88 7.54 -7.71
N ALA A 156 5.28 7.57 -6.44
CA ALA A 156 6.13 8.63 -5.90
C ALA A 156 7.50 8.68 -6.59
N VAL A 157 8.13 7.53 -6.81
CA VAL A 157 9.49 7.43 -7.35
C VAL A 157 9.54 7.64 -8.87
N PHE A 158 8.58 7.06 -9.64
CA PHE A 158 8.64 7.07 -11.10
C PHE A 158 7.83 8.17 -11.74
N ASP A 159 6.66 8.51 -11.20
CA ASP A 159 5.76 9.48 -11.81
C ASP A 159 5.97 10.91 -11.26
N LEU A 160 6.25 11.04 -9.97
CA LEU A 160 6.35 12.33 -9.30
C LEU A 160 7.78 12.82 -9.09
N THR A 161 8.78 11.92 -9.20
CA THR A 161 10.19 12.24 -8.95
C THR A 161 11.03 11.80 -10.14
N LYS A 162 12.12 12.53 -10.42
CA LYS A 162 13.12 12.13 -11.42
C LYS A 162 14.37 11.68 -10.70
N ILE A 163 14.69 10.40 -10.78
CA ILE A 163 15.88 9.80 -10.16
C ILE A 163 16.78 9.24 -11.27
N SER A 164 18.06 9.54 -11.16
CA SER A 164 19.13 9.03 -12.03
C SER A 164 19.98 7.99 -11.29
N PRO A 165 20.58 7.01 -11.98
CA PRO A 165 21.52 6.06 -11.36
C PRO A 165 22.74 6.70 -10.69
N THR A 166 23.06 7.96 -11.02
CA THR A 166 24.17 8.71 -10.43
C THR A 166 23.79 9.53 -9.22
N ASP A 167 22.49 9.60 -8.88
CA ASP A 167 21.99 10.42 -7.79
C ASP A 167 22.28 9.80 -6.41
N ILE A 168 22.44 10.69 -5.44
CA ILE A 168 22.44 10.34 -4.02
C ILE A 168 21.08 10.70 -3.44
N VAL A 169 20.34 9.70 -3.01
CA VAL A 169 18.95 9.83 -2.53
C VAL A 169 18.88 9.61 -1.03
N LEU A 170 18.27 10.54 -0.32
CA LEU A 170 17.92 10.39 1.09
C LEU A 170 16.49 9.87 1.22
N VAL A 171 16.31 8.77 1.94
CA VAL A 171 15.01 8.28 2.40
C VAL A 171 14.88 8.56 3.89
N SER A 172 13.90 9.39 4.25
CA SER A 172 13.69 9.81 5.64
C SER A 172 12.65 8.95 6.31
N GLY A 173 13.09 8.08 7.22
CA GLY A 173 12.27 7.15 7.98
C GLY A 173 12.27 5.72 7.43
N PRO A 174 12.73 4.73 8.20
CA PRO A 174 12.81 3.32 7.81
C PRO A 174 11.52 2.54 8.11
N GLY A 175 10.36 3.20 7.98
CA GLY A 175 9.06 2.51 8.05
C GLY A 175 8.83 1.63 6.81
N PRO A 176 7.69 0.89 6.73
CA PRO A 176 7.39 0.02 5.58
C PRO A 176 7.48 0.75 4.23
N ILE A 177 6.93 1.95 4.14
CA ILE A 177 7.02 2.79 2.92
C ILE A 177 8.47 3.18 2.64
N GLY A 178 9.22 3.66 3.64
CA GLY A 178 10.62 4.04 3.45
C GLY A 178 11.52 2.86 3.04
N LEU A 179 11.31 1.67 3.63
CA LEU A 179 12.06 0.46 3.26
C LEU A 179 11.73 0.00 1.82
N MET A 180 10.48 0.11 1.37
CA MET A 180 10.10 -0.16 -0.01
C MET A 180 10.66 0.91 -0.96
N THR A 181 10.57 2.20 -0.59
CA THR A 181 11.14 3.32 -1.35
C THR A 181 12.64 3.10 -1.57
N MET A 182 13.37 2.78 -0.51
CA MET A 182 14.80 2.49 -0.58
C MET A 182 15.10 1.38 -1.59
N GLN A 183 14.37 0.26 -1.55
CA GLN A 183 14.59 -0.86 -2.47
C GLN A 183 14.27 -0.49 -3.93
N VAL A 184 13.18 0.27 -4.17
CA VAL A 184 12.82 0.75 -5.52
C VAL A 184 13.90 1.69 -6.05
N VAL A 185 14.37 2.64 -5.25
CA VAL A 185 15.45 3.57 -5.61
C VAL A 185 16.76 2.82 -5.87
N LYS A 186 17.08 1.80 -5.05
CA LYS A 186 18.27 0.94 -5.28
C LYS A 186 18.15 0.16 -6.60
N ALA A 187 16.98 -0.39 -6.90
CA ALA A 187 16.76 -1.09 -8.18
C ALA A 187 16.91 -0.14 -9.38
N HIS A 188 16.71 1.16 -9.19
CA HIS A 188 16.94 2.20 -10.20
C HIS A 188 18.42 2.58 -10.36
N GLY A 189 19.29 2.11 -9.45
CA GLY A 189 20.74 2.25 -9.53
C GLY A 189 21.33 3.39 -8.71
N ALA A 190 20.53 4.19 -8.03
CA ALA A 190 21.01 5.32 -7.22
C ALA A 190 21.71 4.87 -5.93
N THR A 191 22.51 5.77 -5.34
CA THR A 191 23.07 5.62 -4.00
C THR A 191 22.04 6.05 -2.97
N VAL A 192 21.74 5.21 -1.97
CA VAL A 192 20.68 5.48 -0.99
C VAL A 192 21.22 5.62 0.43
N ILE A 193 20.83 6.71 1.07
CA ILE A 193 21.00 6.96 2.50
C ILE A 193 19.62 6.78 3.14
N VAL A 194 19.51 5.96 4.19
CA VAL A 194 18.28 5.84 4.99
C VAL A 194 18.54 6.45 6.37
N SER A 195 17.73 7.43 6.76
CA SER A 195 17.82 8.04 8.10
C SER A 195 16.67 7.56 9.00
N GLY A 196 16.95 7.48 10.30
CA GLY A 196 16.01 7.12 11.35
C GLY A 196 16.50 7.61 12.70
N THR A 197 15.82 7.18 13.76
CA THR A 197 16.10 7.55 15.15
C THR A 197 16.40 6.31 15.99
N ASN A 198 16.65 6.47 17.30
CA ASN A 198 16.93 5.36 18.23
C ASN A 198 15.81 4.29 18.25
N VAL A 199 14.56 4.67 18.02
CA VAL A 199 13.44 3.71 17.96
C VAL A 199 13.46 2.86 16.69
N ASP A 200 14.26 3.24 15.71
CA ASP A 200 14.34 2.58 14.40
C ASP A 200 15.59 1.70 14.22
N THR A 201 16.35 1.42 15.29
CA THR A 201 17.61 0.69 15.21
C THR A 201 17.50 -0.62 14.43
N GLU A 202 16.48 -1.45 14.71
CA GLU A 202 16.27 -2.70 14.00
C GLU A 202 15.88 -2.48 12.53
N ARG A 203 15.10 -1.44 12.25
CA ARG A 203 14.69 -1.08 10.88
C ARG A 203 15.85 -0.51 10.06
N LEU A 204 16.76 0.26 10.68
CA LEU A 204 17.99 0.72 10.03
C LEU A 204 18.92 -0.44 9.71
N ALA A 205 19.03 -1.44 10.62
CA ALA A 205 19.76 -2.67 10.35
C ALA A 205 19.13 -3.44 9.17
N LEU A 206 17.82 -3.59 9.15
CA LEU A 206 17.09 -4.20 8.03
C LEU A 206 17.29 -3.43 6.72
N ALA A 207 17.26 -2.09 6.74
CA ALA A 207 17.55 -1.28 5.56
C ALA A 207 18.94 -1.60 4.98
N LYS A 208 19.93 -1.81 5.84
CA LYS A 208 21.28 -2.21 5.44
C LYS A 208 21.29 -3.60 4.78
N GLU A 209 20.60 -4.57 5.38
CA GLU A 209 20.46 -5.92 4.81
C GLU A 209 19.77 -5.92 3.45
N LEU A 210 18.76 -5.06 3.29
CA LEU A 210 18.00 -4.88 2.04
C LEU A 210 18.74 -4.06 0.98
N GLY A 211 19.96 -3.56 1.28
CA GLY A 211 20.84 -2.96 0.29
C GLY A 211 20.96 -1.45 0.34
N ALA A 212 20.57 -0.78 1.42
CA ALA A 212 20.91 0.64 1.63
C ALA A 212 22.45 0.82 1.65
N ASP A 213 22.96 1.81 0.92
CA ASP A 213 24.39 2.09 0.91
C ASP A 213 24.84 2.65 2.25
N TYR A 214 24.04 3.54 2.82
CA TYR A 214 24.27 4.18 4.11
C TYR A 214 23.00 4.19 4.95
N THR A 215 23.17 4.05 6.26
CA THR A 215 22.14 4.27 7.27
C THR A 215 22.65 5.28 8.28
N CYS A 216 21.78 6.13 8.81
CA CYS A 216 22.13 7.17 9.77
C CYS A 216 21.09 7.23 10.89
N ASN A 217 21.51 6.99 12.12
CA ASN A 217 20.73 7.33 13.30
C ASN A 217 20.97 8.79 13.65
N ILE A 218 20.04 9.66 13.32
CA ILE A 218 20.20 11.13 13.49
C ILE A 218 20.31 11.59 14.93
N GLN A 219 20.08 10.72 15.91
CA GLN A 219 20.29 11.02 17.34
C GLN A 219 21.70 10.66 17.82
N GLU A 220 22.45 9.90 17.04
CA GLU A 220 23.80 9.44 17.35
C GLU A 220 24.84 10.01 16.38
N GLU A 221 24.44 10.26 15.12
CA GLU A 221 25.31 10.68 14.04
C GLU A 221 24.75 11.94 13.34
N SER A 222 25.65 12.77 12.81
CA SER A 222 25.27 13.94 12.01
C SER A 222 24.93 13.52 10.58
N LEU A 223 23.65 13.52 10.23
CA LEU A 223 23.21 13.31 8.84
C LEU A 223 23.78 14.37 7.90
N GLU A 224 23.90 15.61 8.37
CA GLU A 224 24.48 16.71 7.59
C GLU A 224 25.93 16.44 7.22
N ASP A 225 26.76 15.96 8.16
CA ASP A 225 28.17 15.66 7.92
C ASP A 225 28.35 14.46 7.01
N LEU A 226 27.49 13.42 7.16
CA LEU A 226 27.45 12.27 6.26
C LEU A 226 27.13 12.73 4.83
N VAL A 227 26.07 13.50 4.65
CA VAL A 227 25.67 14.03 3.34
C VAL A 227 26.76 14.93 2.75
N LYS A 228 27.36 15.85 3.52
CA LYS A 228 28.46 16.71 3.04
C LYS A 228 29.64 15.88 2.56
N THR A 229 30.00 14.83 3.30
CA THR A 229 31.12 13.95 2.95
C THR A 229 30.86 13.23 1.63
N LEU A 230 29.69 12.62 1.47
CA LEU A 230 29.32 11.83 0.29
C LEU A 230 29.16 12.70 -0.96
N THR A 231 28.62 13.90 -0.80
CA THR A 231 28.28 14.80 -1.91
C THR A 231 29.32 15.90 -2.16
N LYS A 232 30.43 15.91 -1.41
CA LYS A 232 31.41 16.98 -1.45
C LYS A 232 30.82 18.36 -1.20
N GLY A 233 29.85 18.43 -0.28
CA GLY A 233 29.17 19.65 0.13
C GLY A 233 28.00 20.10 -0.74
N LYS A 234 27.62 19.36 -1.78
CA LYS A 234 26.48 19.73 -2.67
C LYS A 234 25.11 19.49 -2.04
N GLY A 235 24.98 18.53 -1.11
CA GLY A 235 23.70 17.99 -0.65
C GLY A 235 23.25 16.79 -1.49
N VAL A 236 22.16 16.13 -1.05
CA VAL A 236 21.56 15.02 -1.80
C VAL A 236 20.84 15.55 -3.05
N ASP A 237 20.74 14.72 -4.09
CA ASP A 237 20.04 15.10 -5.33
C ASP A 237 18.52 14.99 -5.13
N VAL A 238 18.05 14.02 -4.35
CA VAL A 238 16.64 13.80 -4.04
C VAL A 238 16.48 13.44 -2.56
N ALA A 239 15.41 13.93 -1.94
CA ALA A 239 14.94 13.52 -0.62
C ALA A 239 13.48 13.01 -0.70
N LEU A 240 13.20 11.83 -0.12
CA LEU A 240 11.92 11.14 -0.12
C LEU A 240 11.50 10.81 1.32
#